data_71cad13442757db3456580b4949d34f0
#
_entry.id   71cad13442757db3456580b4949d34f0
#
_cell.length_a   1.000
_cell.length_b   1.000
_cell.length_c   1.000
_cell.angle_alpha   90.00
_cell.angle_beta   90.00
_cell.angle_gamma   90.00
#
_symmetry.space_group_name_H-M   'P 1'
#
loop_
_entity.id
_entity.type
_entity.pdbx_description
1 polymer ?
#
loop_
_entity_poly.entity_id
_entity_poly.type
_entity_poly.pdbx_seq_one_letter_code
_entity_poly.pdbx_strand_id
1 'polypeptide(L)'
;MDLIAAVADETELSRAKATEVVDAVLGVIEAALKKQDEVRLVGFGTFATAQRKAGTGRNPRTGEEMQIPASTTVRFKPGKGLKDAVQ
;
A
#
# COMPACT_ATOMS: atom_id res chain seq x y z
N MET A 1 -11.06 7.67 11.19
CA MET A 1 -9.86 8.32 11.76
C MET A 1 -9.27 9.32 10.80
N ASP A 2 -8.89 10.49 11.27
CA ASP A 2 -8.18 11.48 10.46
C ASP A 2 -6.67 11.35 10.75
N LEU A 3 -5.94 10.75 9.85
CA LEU A 3 -4.51 10.51 10.01
C LEU A 3 -3.72 11.82 10.13
N ILE A 4 -4.08 12.82 9.34
CA ILE A 4 -3.38 14.11 9.35
C ILE A 4 -3.53 14.79 10.71
N ALA A 5 -4.73 14.79 11.27
CA ALA A 5 -4.96 15.37 12.59
C ALA A 5 -4.16 14.63 13.66
N ALA A 6 -4.12 13.30 13.60
CA ALA A 6 -3.36 12.51 14.58
C ALA A 6 -1.86 12.78 14.47
N VAL A 7 -1.32 12.88 13.25
CA VAL A 7 0.10 13.20 13.05
C VAL A 7 0.41 14.61 13.54
N ALA A 8 -0.47 15.58 13.30
CA ALA A 8 -0.28 16.95 13.78
C ALA A 8 -0.18 16.99 15.30
N ASP A 9 -1.07 16.26 15.99
CA ASP A 9 -1.08 16.20 17.45
C ASP A 9 0.19 15.54 18.00
N GLU A 10 0.60 14.42 17.42
CA GLU A 10 1.78 13.68 17.88
C GLU A 10 3.09 14.44 17.68
N THR A 11 3.17 15.25 16.62
CA THR A 11 4.39 15.93 16.26
C THR A 11 4.42 17.40 16.63
N GLU A 12 3.31 17.92 17.15
CA GLU A 12 3.12 19.34 17.46
C GLU A 12 3.27 20.23 16.22
N LEU A 13 3.03 19.65 15.03
CA LEU A 13 3.03 20.40 13.78
C LEU A 13 1.64 21.01 13.52
N SER A 14 1.61 22.07 12.72
CA SER A 14 0.34 22.60 12.23
C SER A 14 -0.31 21.56 11.31
N ARG A 15 -1.62 21.65 11.14
CA ARG A 15 -2.34 20.76 10.23
C ARG A 15 -1.81 20.86 8.79
N ALA A 16 -1.47 22.08 8.35
CA ALA A 16 -0.91 22.28 7.02
C ALA A 16 0.44 21.58 6.86
N LYS A 17 1.29 21.65 7.87
CA LYS A 17 2.61 20.99 7.83
C LYS A 17 2.47 19.48 7.92
N ALA A 18 1.56 19.00 8.77
CA ALA A 18 1.29 17.57 8.89
C ALA A 18 0.76 17.00 7.57
N THR A 19 -0.09 17.72 6.86
CA THR A 19 -0.57 17.33 5.52
C THR A 19 0.59 17.17 4.56
N GLU A 20 1.49 18.14 4.53
CA GLU A 20 2.67 18.11 3.67
C GLU A 20 3.56 16.91 3.96
N VAL A 21 3.80 16.61 5.23
CA VAL A 21 4.63 15.48 5.65
C VAL A 21 3.97 14.15 5.27
N VAL A 22 2.70 13.98 5.56
CA VAL A 22 1.97 12.74 5.23
C VAL A 22 1.93 12.52 3.73
N ASP A 23 1.63 13.57 2.96
CA ASP A 23 1.61 13.46 1.50
C ASP A 23 2.98 13.11 0.93
N ALA A 24 4.04 13.67 1.50
CA ALA A 24 5.40 13.36 1.07
C ALA A 24 5.74 11.89 1.33
N VAL A 25 5.40 11.36 2.51
CA VAL A 25 5.65 9.96 2.85
C VAL A 25 4.90 9.04 1.89
N LEU A 26 3.62 9.29 1.68
CA LEU A 26 2.81 8.47 0.78
C LEU A 26 3.29 8.57 -0.67
N GLY A 27 3.72 9.75 -1.10
CA GLY A 27 4.26 9.94 -2.43
C GLY A 27 5.56 9.19 -2.67
N VAL A 28 6.43 9.15 -1.67
CA VAL A 28 7.70 8.40 -1.75
C VAL A 28 7.41 6.90 -1.85
N ILE A 29 6.47 6.40 -1.05
CA ILE A 29 6.07 4.98 -1.10
C ILE A 29 5.50 4.65 -2.48
N GLU A 30 4.61 5.49 -3.00
CA GLU A 30 4.01 5.31 -4.32
C GLU A 30 5.07 5.27 -5.42
N ALA A 31 6.02 6.20 -5.38
CA ALA A 31 7.08 6.27 -6.38
C ALA A 31 7.98 5.03 -6.36
N ALA A 32 8.29 4.52 -5.17
CA ALA A 32 9.07 3.28 -5.02
C ALA A 32 8.33 2.10 -5.60
N LEU A 33 7.03 1.97 -5.31
CA LEU A 33 6.23 0.86 -5.80
C LEU A 33 6.03 0.91 -7.32
N LYS A 34 6.00 2.09 -7.92
CA LYS A 34 5.98 2.21 -9.38
C LYS A 34 7.20 1.59 -10.03
N LYS A 35 8.34 1.64 -9.34
CA LYS A 35 9.59 1.03 -9.80
C LYS A 35 9.73 -0.42 -9.34
N GLN A 36 8.69 -0.96 -8.70
CA GLN A 36 8.68 -2.30 -8.15
C GLN A 36 9.71 -2.51 -7.03
N ASP A 37 10.08 -1.43 -6.35
CA ASP A 37 10.91 -1.50 -5.15
C ASP A 37 10.04 -1.76 -3.93
N GLU A 38 10.54 -2.59 -3.03
CA GLU A 38 9.90 -2.78 -1.73
C GLU A 38 10.17 -1.59 -0.83
N VAL A 39 9.18 -1.24 -0.01
CA VAL A 39 9.35 -0.24 1.04
C VAL A 39 9.20 -0.95 2.38
N ARG A 40 10.31 -1.13 3.09
CA ARG A 40 10.32 -1.79 4.38
C ARG A 40 10.28 -0.75 5.50
N LEU A 41 9.24 -0.84 6.32
CA LEU A 41 9.10 -0.03 7.51
C LEU A 41 9.35 -0.93 8.72
N VAL A 42 10.54 -0.81 9.27
CA VAL A 42 11.01 -1.71 10.36
C VAL A 42 10.04 -1.66 11.53
N GLY A 43 9.60 -2.84 11.97
CA GLY A 43 8.66 -2.98 13.08
C GLY A 43 7.20 -2.74 12.70
N PHE A 44 6.92 -2.25 11.52
CA PHE A 44 5.56 -1.97 11.06
C PHE A 44 5.10 -2.94 9.97
N GLY A 45 5.82 -2.99 8.88
CA GLY A 45 5.47 -3.86 7.76
C GLY A 45 6.22 -3.49 6.50
N THR A 46 5.87 -4.16 5.42
CA THR A 46 6.53 -3.97 4.13
C THR A 46 5.50 -3.81 3.03
N PHE A 47 5.63 -2.74 2.25
CA PHE A 47 4.86 -2.57 1.02
C PHE A 47 5.66 -3.17 -0.14
N ALA A 48 4.99 -3.97 -0.95
CA ALA A 48 5.61 -4.61 -2.11
C ALA A 48 4.61 -4.70 -3.25
N THR A 49 5.12 -4.95 -4.42
CA THR A 49 4.26 -5.22 -5.57
C THR A 49 4.28 -6.70 -5.89
N ALA A 50 3.18 -7.19 -6.42
CA ALA A 50 3.08 -8.55 -6.93
C ALA A 50 2.60 -8.46 -8.37
N GLN A 51 3.28 -9.19 -9.24
CA GLN A 51 2.91 -9.24 -10.64
C GLN A 51 2.03 -10.44 -10.90
N ARG A 52 0.92 -10.20 -11.57
CA ARG A 52 0.05 -11.26 -12.04
C ARG A 52 0.27 -11.41 -13.53
N LYS A 53 0.65 -12.62 -13.94
CA LYS A 53 0.84 -12.91 -15.37
C LYS A 53 -0.50 -12.87 -16.09
N ALA A 54 -0.44 -12.51 -17.37
CA ALA A 54 -1.59 -12.66 -18.24
C ALA A 54 -2.02 -14.13 -18.30
N GLY A 55 -3.30 -14.37 -18.33
CA GLY A 55 -3.83 -15.73 -18.35
C GLY A 55 -5.23 -15.76 -18.91
N THR A 56 -5.86 -16.92 -18.80
CA THR A 56 -7.24 -17.08 -19.20
C THR A 56 -8.12 -17.35 -17.98
N GLY A 57 -9.25 -16.70 -17.95
CA GLY A 57 -10.28 -16.95 -16.95
C GLY A 57 -11.57 -17.32 -17.65
N ARG A 58 -12.56 -17.69 -16.87
CA ARG A 58 -13.86 -18.05 -17.40
C ARG A 58 -14.94 -17.14 -16.82
N ASN A 59 -15.77 -16.60 -17.68
CA ASN A 59 -16.89 -15.77 -17.25
C ASN A 59 -17.91 -16.67 -16.53
N PRO A 60 -18.18 -16.44 -15.23
CA PRO A 60 -19.11 -17.28 -14.48
C PRO A 60 -20.56 -17.17 -14.97
N ARG A 61 -20.89 -16.12 -15.73
CA ARG A 61 -22.23 -15.93 -16.27
C ARG A 61 -22.49 -16.72 -17.55
N THR A 62 -21.49 -16.72 -18.45
CA THR A 62 -21.66 -17.29 -19.80
C THR A 62 -20.83 -18.54 -20.02
N GLY A 63 -19.85 -18.80 -19.16
CA GLY A 63 -18.90 -19.88 -19.34
C GLY A 63 -17.86 -19.64 -20.42
N GLU A 64 -17.86 -18.46 -21.04
CA GLU A 64 -16.90 -18.12 -22.08
C GLU A 64 -15.53 -17.82 -21.49
N GLU A 65 -14.48 -18.17 -22.24
CA GLU A 65 -13.12 -17.83 -21.85
C GLU A 65 -12.88 -16.35 -22.03
N MET A 66 -12.21 -15.77 -21.03
CA MET A 66 -11.81 -14.38 -21.05
C MET A 66 -10.30 -14.31 -20.91
N GLN A 67 -9.68 -13.38 -21.63
CA GLN A 67 -8.28 -13.09 -21.42
C GLN A 67 -8.13 -12.11 -20.26
N ILE A 68 -7.30 -12.48 -19.29
CA ILE A 68 -6.98 -11.63 -18.16
C ILE A 68 -5.62 -11.00 -18.45
N PRO A 69 -5.54 -9.67 -18.59
CA PRO A 69 -4.25 -9.03 -18.86
C PRO A 69 -3.33 -9.10 -17.64
N ALA A 70 -2.04 -9.05 -17.91
CA ALA A 70 -1.05 -8.93 -16.84
C ALA A 70 -1.33 -7.66 -16.03
N SER A 71 -1.16 -7.74 -14.71
CA SER A 71 -1.37 -6.60 -13.84
C SER A 71 -0.37 -6.61 -12.70
N THR A 72 -0.16 -5.43 -12.11
CA THR A 72 0.67 -5.28 -10.93
C THR A 72 -0.23 -4.82 -9.78
N THR A 73 -0.16 -5.52 -8.66
CA THR A 73 -0.94 -5.18 -7.48
C THR A 73 -0.01 -4.78 -6.34
N VAL A 74 -0.53 -3.98 -5.43
CA VAL A 74 0.19 -3.58 -4.23
C VAL A 74 -0.20 -4.53 -3.10
N ARG A 75 0.80 -5.01 -2.37
CA ARG A 75 0.59 -5.86 -1.19
C ARG A 75 1.28 -5.24 0.01
N PHE A 76 0.63 -5.36 1.15
CA PHE A 76 1.21 -4.96 2.42
C PHE A 76 1.34 -6.20 3.31
N LYS A 77 2.57 -6.46 3.77
CA LYS A 77 2.83 -7.53 4.72
C LYS A 77 3.08 -6.91 6.09
N PRO A 78 2.18 -7.09 7.05
CA PRO A 78 2.39 -6.54 8.38
C PRO A 78 3.59 -7.20 9.06
N GLY A 79 4.36 -6.40 9.77
CA GLY A 79 5.47 -6.90 10.56
C GLY A 79 4.99 -7.50 11.88
N LYS A 80 5.90 -8.20 12.56
CA LYS A 80 5.57 -8.83 13.84
C LYS A 80 5.10 -7.82 14.88
N GLY A 81 5.77 -6.67 14.97
CA GLY A 81 5.39 -5.64 15.91
C GLY A 81 3.97 -5.13 15.72
N LEU A 82 3.57 -4.92 14.45
CA LEU A 82 2.22 -4.49 14.15
C LEU A 82 1.19 -5.58 14.46
N LYS A 83 1.50 -6.83 14.11
CA LYS A 83 0.61 -7.95 14.42
C LYS A 83 0.38 -8.09 15.92
N ASP A 84 1.45 -8.00 16.70
CA ASP A 84 1.39 -8.10 18.15
C ASP A 84 0.59 -6.95 18.75
N ALA A 85 0.71 -5.76 18.18
CA ALA A 85 0.02 -4.57 18.70
C ALA A 85 -1.51 -4.65 18.54
N VAL A 86 -2.02 -5.38 17.56
CA VAL A 86 -3.46 -5.47 17.29
C VAL A 86 -4.12 -6.72 17.87
N GLN A 87 -3.33 -7.60 18.48
CA GLN A 87 -3.84 -8.81 19.12
C GLN A 87 -4.18 -8.62 20.57
#